data_e48fd20d56590f71f5a77e028ef489cb
#
_entry.id   e48fd20d56590f71f5a77e028ef489cb
#
_cell.length_a   1.000
_cell.length_b   1.000
_cell.length_c   1.000
_cell.angle_alpha   90.00
_cell.angle_beta   90.00
_cell.angle_gamma   90.00
#
_symmetry.space_group_name_H-M   'P 1'
#
loop_
_entity.id
_entity.type
_entity.pdbx_description
1 polymer ?
#
loop_
_entity_poly.entity_id
_entity_poly.type
_entity_poly.pdbx_seq_one_letter_code
_entity_poly.pdbx_strand_id
1 'polypeptide(L)'
;MKRLMEIYKDLSSPASQQFEKLLNTQLSKNKIEEGKIIEGKITKITEKYIFLFIQGLKSEPVIDINEMKMIGMENKIVEGEKISVLLEKLEDKNGDVIVSAQKAKKIKGWYELEKAYEKNESINGKIISKCKGGVIVEHIETQSLMFCPGSQISDKPMKIIDHL
;
A
#
# COMPACT_ATOMS: atom_id res chain seq x y z
N MET A 1 -0.55 49.38 -19.86
CA MET A 1 -0.58 48.39 -20.97
C MET A 1 0.79 47.81 -21.33
N LYS A 2 1.88 48.57 -21.44
CA LYS A 2 3.23 48.02 -21.75
C LYS A 2 3.73 46.93 -20.82
N ARG A 3 3.54 47.07 -19.50
CA ARG A 3 3.97 46.10 -18.49
C ARG A 3 3.27 44.71 -18.59
N LEU A 4 2.01 44.68 -18.99
CA LEU A 4 1.26 43.45 -19.24
C LEU A 4 1.77 42.71 -20.49
N MET A 5 2.07 43.45 -21.57
CA MET A 5 2.64 42.85 -22.79
C MET A 5 4.04 42.27 -22.60
N GLU A 6 4.87 42.86 -21.74
CA GLU A 6 6.17 42.27 -21.36
C GLU A 6 6.01 40.97 -20.61
N ILE A 7 5.11 40.90 -19.63
CA ILE A 7 4.79 39.67 -18.90
C ILE A 7 4.30 38.55 -19.83
N TYR A 8 3.45 38.86 -20.79
CA TYR A 8 2.98 37.88 -21.79
C TYR A 8 4.10 37.41 -22.73
N LYS A 9 5.07 38.27 -23.09
CA LYS A 9 6.26 37.87 -23.85
C LYS A 9 7.17 36.91 -23.07
N ASP A 10 7.33 37.13 -21.78
CA ASP A 10 8.12 36.24 -20.92
C ASP A 10 7.45 34.89 -20.74
N LEU A 11 6.11 34.84 -20.63
CA LEU A 11 5.35 33.60 -20.54
C LEU A 11 5.38 32.76 -21.83
N SER A 12 5.56 33.40 -22.99
CA SER A 12 5.65 32.72 -24.30
C SER A 12 7.09 32.41 -24.72
N SER A 13 8.08 32.68 -23.87
CA SER A 13 9.49 32.39 -24.16
C SER A 13 9.75 30.88 -24.26
N PRO A 14 10.75 30.44 -25.06
CA PRO A 14 11.11 29.01 -25.12
C PRO A 14 11.48 28.42 -23.77
N ALA A 15 12.07 29.24 -22.89
CA ALA A 15 12.41 28.84 -21.52
C ALA A 15 11.16 28.57 -20.66
N SER A 16 10.12 29.41 -20.78
CA SER A 16 8.85 29.23 -20.07
C SER A 16 8.12 27.96 -20.54
N GLN A 17 8.15 27.68 -21.84
CA GLN A 17 7.56 26.45 -22.39
C GLN A 17 8.31 25.18 -21.93
N GLN A 18 9.65 25.25 -21.84
CA GLN A 18 10.46 24.15 -21.28
C GLN A 18 10.17 23.97 -19.79
N PHE A 19 10.06 25.05 -19.03
CA PHE A 19 9.68 24.99 -17.62
C PHE A 19 8.29 24.39 -17.41
N GLU A 20 7.30 24.82 -18.21
CA GLU A 20 5.95 24.26 -18.17
C GLU A 20 5.94 22.75 -18.47
N LYS A 21 6.68 22.30 -19.48
CA LYS A 21 6.84 20.87 -19.78
C LYS A 21 7.49 20.10 -18.62
N LEU A 22 8.53 20.65 -18.02
CA LEU A 22 9.20 20.05 -16.87
C LEU A 22 8.27 20.01 -15.66
N LEU A 23 7.53 21.10 -15.40
CA LEU A 23 6.57 21.17 -14.30
C LEU A 23 5.46 20.14 -14.49
N ASN A 24 4.83 20.09 -15.68
CA ASN A 24 3.79 19.13 -15.97
C ASN A 24 4.28 17.68 -15.92
N THR A 25 5.52 17.43 -16.33
CA THR A 25 6.14 16.10 -16.21
C THR A 25 6.38 15.72 -14.75
N GLN A 26 6.78 16.65 -13.91
CA GLN A 26 6.97 16.42 -12.47
C GLN A 26 5.63 16.26 -11.75
N LEU A 27 4.65 17.09 -12.06
CA LEU A 27 3.31 16.99 -11.49
C LEU A 27 2.60 15.68 -11.87
N SER A 28 2.81 15.20 -13.11
CA SER A 28 2.23 13.93 -13.55
C SER A 28 2.94 12.71 -12.94
N LYS A 29 4.26 12.79 -12.71
CA LYS A 29 5.03 11.72 -12.05
C LYS A 29 4.76 11.62 -10.55
N ASN A 30 4.45 12.74 -9.91
CA ASN A 30 4.27 12.84 -8.46
C ASN A 30 2.80 12.99 -8.05
N LYS A 31 1.86 12.51 -8.86
CA LYS A 31 0.45 12.41 -8.42
C LYS A 31 0.36 11.35 -7.33
N ILE A 32 0.59 11.79 -6.10
CA ILE A 32 0.31 11.02 -4.91
C ILE A 32 -1.21 11.06 -4.74
N GLU A 33 -1.86 9.92 -4.91
CA GLU A 33 -3.31 9.77 -4.79
C GLU A 33 -3.62 8.91 -3.57
N GLU A 34 -4.69 9.26 -2.86
CA GLU A 34 -5.20 8.44 -1.77
C GLU A 34 -5.57 7.04 -2.25
N GLY A 35 -5.35 6.04 -1.41
CA GLY A 35 -5.60 4.65 -1.76
C GLY A 35 -4.50 3.96 -2.58
N LYS A 36 -3.39 4.64 -2.87
CA LYS A 36 -2.24 4.02 -3.56
C LYS A 36 -1.17 3.54 -2.58
N ILE A 37 -0.49 2.46 -2.97
CA ILE A 37 0.68 1.97 -2.26
C ILE A 37 1.88 2.78 -2.72
N ILE A 38 2.58 3.38 -1.76
CA ILE A 38 3.78 4.18 -1.98
C ILE A 38 4.94 3.62 -1.15
N GLU A 39 6.17 3.89 -1.58
CA GLU A 39 7.37 3.53 -0.84
C GLU A 39 7.80 4.70 0.03
N GLY A 40 7.89 4.46 1.34
CA GLY A 40 8.47 5.39 2.30
C GLY A 40 9.81 4.87 2.82
N LYS A 41 10.76 5.78 3.07
CA LYS A 41 12.02 5.48 3.71
C LYS A 41 11.93 5.81 5.20
N ILE A 42 12.37 4.90 6.06
CA ILE A 42 12.40 5.12 7.51
C ILE A 42 13.45 6.20 7.80
N THR A 43 13.04 7.30 8.43
CA THR A 43 13.93 8.40 8.85
C THR A 43 14.33 8.27 10.30
N LYS A 44 13.37 7.95 11.17
CA LYS A 44 13.59 7.86 12.61
C LYS A 44 12.67 6.82 13.23
N ILE A 45 13.19 6.13 14.21
CA ILE A 45 12.47 5.13 15.00
C ILE A 45 12.43 5.61 16.47
N THR A 46 11.24 5.64 17.06
CA THR A 46 11.02 5.90 18.48
C THR A 46 10.38 4.67 19.14
N GLU A 47 10.24 4.65 20.44
CA GLU A 47 9.67 3.50 21.18
C GLU A 47 8.22 3.13 20.73
N LYS A 48 7.44 4.08 20.20
CA LYS A 48 6.05 3.88 19.80
C LYS A 48 5.80 4.08 18.32
N TYR A 49 6.59 4.93 17.67
CA TYR A 49 6.31 5.41 16.31
C TYR A 49 7.53 5.32 15.40
N ILE A 50 7.26 5.08 14.13
CA ILE A 50 8.23 5.09 13.04
C ILE A 50 7.90 6.25 12.13
N PHE A 51 8.86 7.14 11.90
CA PHE A 51 8.73 8.26 10.99
C PHE A 51 9.19 7.85 9.61
N LEU A 52 8.42 8.21 8.60
CA LEU A 52 8.72 7.88 7.22
C LEU A 52 8.94 9.16 6.40
N PHE A 53 9.91 9.12 5.52
CA PHE A 53 10.06 10.09 4.46
C PHE A 53 9.47 9.54 3.16
N ILE A 54 8.50 10.25 2.60
CA ILE A 54 7.88 9.91 1.32
C ILE A 54 8.10 11.09 0.37
N GLN A 55 8.73 10.82 -0.76
CA GLN A 55 9.02 11.85 -1.74
C GLN A 55 7.72 12.43 -2.31
N GLY A 56 7.54 13.74 -2.17
CA GLY A 56 6.36 14.47 -2.66
C GLY A 56 5.32 14.79 -1.58
N LEU A 57 5.49 14.32 -0.35
CA LEU A 57 4.69 14.75 0.79
C LEU A 57 5.38 15.88 1.55
N LYS A 58 4.61 16.79 2.11
CA LYS A 58 5.10 17.92 2.92
C LYS A 58 5.42 17.53 4.36
N SER A 59 4.65 16.58 4.91
CA SER A 59 4.80 16.09 6.29
C SER A 59 5.36 14.67 6.27
N GLU A 60 6.08 14.31 7.33
CA GLU A 60 6.57 12.96 7.56
C GLU A 60 5.46 12.12 8.20
N PRO A 61 4.86 11.15 7.47
CA PRO A 61 3.85 10.30 8.06
C PRO A 61 4.44 9.38 9.13
N VAL A 62 3.60 9.00 10.06
CA VAL A 62 3.97 8.22 11.24
C VAL A 62 3.22 6.89 11.24
N ILE A 63 3.91 5.80 11.55
CA ILE A 63 3.33 4.46 11.72
C ILE A 63 3.55 4.00 13.16
N ASP A 64 2.55 3.33 13.75
CA ASP A 64 2.70 2.69 15.05
C ASP A 64 3.57 1.44 14.92
N ILE A 65 4.55 1.27 15.84
CA ILE A 65 5.41 0.08 15.90
C ILE A 65 4.59 -1.19 16.08
N ASN A 66 3.48 -1.14 16.84
CA ASN A 66 2.61 -2.29 17.04
C ASN A 66 1.99 -2.77 15.72
N GLU A 67 1.69 -1.88 14.79
CA GLU A 67 1.22 -2.24 13.47
C GLU A 67 2.28 -3.06 12.71
N MET A 68 3.54 -2.65 12.77
CA MET A 68 4.65 -3.38 12.15
C MET A 68 4.89 -4.75 12.78
N LYS A 69 4.75 -4.87 14.11
CA LYS A 69 4.83 -6.15 14.80
C LYS A 69 3.72 -7.11 14.40
N MET A 70 2.47 -6.62 14.33
CA MET A 70 1.32 -7.43 13.91
C MET A 70 1.47 -8.02 12.51
N ILE A 71 2.16 -7.34 11.60
CA ILE A 71 2.41 -7.84 10.24
C ILE A 71 3.69 -8.67 10.11
N GLY A 72 4.41 -8.92 11.23
CA GLY A 72 5.65 -9.73 11.24
C GLY A 72 6.81 -9.08 10.49
N MET A 73 6.84 -7.75 10.39
CA MET A 73 7.91 -6.99 9.73
C MET A 73 8.90 -6.38 10.73
N GLU A 74 9.05 -6.97 11.91
CA GLU A 74 9.98 -6.47 12.94
C GLU A 74 11.42 -6.35 12.43
N ASN A 75 11.86 -7.31 11.60
CA ASN A 75 13.22 -7.34 11.05
C ASN A 75 13.48 -6.23 9.99
N LYS A 76 12.44 -5.56 9.51
CA LYS A 76 12.52 -4.45 8.55
C LYS A 76 12.46 -3.09 9.21
N ILE A 77 12.43 -3.02 10.53
CA ILE A 77 12.43 -1.77 11.28
C ILE A 77 13.89 -1.33 11.47
N VAL A 78 14.51 -0.88 10.38
CA VAL A 78 15.87 -0.33 10.39
C VAL A 78 15.83 1.06 9.75
N GLU A 79 16.54 2.02 10.36
CA GLU A 79 16.65 3.36 9.78
C GLU A 79 17.30 3.32 8.40
N GLY A 80 16.68 4.00 7.44
CA GLY A 80 17.13 4.03 6.05
C GLY A 80 16.49 2.97 5.15
N GLU A 81 15.77 1.98 5.69
CA GLU A 81 15.09 0.96 4.89
C GLU A 81 13.81 1.49 4.26
N LYS A 82 13.45 0.91 3.11
CA LYS A 82 12.23 1.25 2.38
C LYS A 82 11.10 0.33 2.79
N ILE A 83 9.97 0.93 3.15
CA ILE A 83 8.74 0.22 3.48
C ILE A 83 7.64 0.67 2.53
N SER A 84 6.83 -0.30 2.08
CA SER A 84 5.62 0.01 1.32
C SER A 84 4.46 0.27 2.26
N VAL A 85 3.82 1.41 2.07
CA VAL A 85 2.69 1.86 2.88
C VAL A 85 1.54 2.27 1.97
N LEU A 86 0.32 2.09 2.44
CA LEU A 86 -0.87 2.60 1.79
C LEU A 86 -1.12 4.02 2.29
N LEU A 87 -1.26 4.94 1.37
CA LEU A 87 -1.71 6.29 1.69
C LEU A 87 -3.23 6.29 1.87
N GLU A 88 -3.69 6.43 3.09
CA GLU A 88 -5.13 6.48 3.39
C GLU A 88 -5.70 7.88 3.17
N LYS A 89 -4.99 8.89 3.66
CA LYS A 89 -5.36 10.30 3.50
C LYS A 89 -4.12 11.17 3.37
N LEU A 90 -4.20 12.12 2.45
CA LEU A 90 -3.16 13.14 2.24
C LEU A 90 -3.14 14.17 3.36
N GLU A 91 -4.29 14.45 3.94
CA GLU A 91 -4.43 15.45 4.99
C GLU A 91 -5.61 15.09 5.91
N ASP A 92 -5.35 14.94 7.19
CA ASP A 92 -6.41 14.80 8.21
C ASP A 92 -6.79 16.19 8.72
N LYS A 93 -7.75 16.24 9.66
CA LYS A 93 -8.22 17.48 10.31
C LYS A 93 -7.08 18.29 10.96
N ASN A 94 -5.98 17.64 11.29
CA ASN A 94 -4.78 18.23 11.89
C ASN A 94 -3.70 18.57 10.87
N GLY A 95 -3.90 18.28 9.57
CA GLY A 95 -2.88 18.44 8.52
C GLY A 95 -1.87 17.31 8.44
N ASP A 96 -2.11 16.20 9.15
CA ASP A 96 -1.22 15.04 9.15
C ASP A 96 -1.57 14.04 8.05
N VAL A 97 -0.55 13.41 7.47
CA VAL A 97 -0.69 12.35 6.49
C VAL A 97 -0.92 11.01 7.20
N ILE A 98 -1.99 10.31 6.85
CA ILE A 98 -2.31 9.00 7.41
C ILE A 98 -1.87 7.91 6.43
N VAL A 99 -1.00 7.02 6.90
CA VAL A 99 -0.50 5.86 6.17
C VAL A 99 -0.68 4.58 6.98
N SER A 100 -0.84 3.44 6.30
CA SER A 100 -0.93 2.13 6.94
C SER A 100 -0.06 1.10 6.21
N ALA A 101 0.83 0.46 6.96
CA ALA A 101 1.67 -0.63 6.48
C ALA A 101 0.87 -1.94 6.40
N GLN A 102 -0.05 -2.16 7.35
CA GLN A 102 -0.89 -3.36 7.39
C GLN A 102 -1.80 -3.45 6.17
N LYS A 103 -2.47 -2.35 5.82
CA LYS A 103 -3.33 -2.32 4.63
C LYS A 103 -2.53 -2.47 3.34
N ALA A 104 -1.32 -1.89 3.28
CA ALA A 104 -0.42 -2.07 2.14
C ALA A 104 -0.02 -3.54 1.94
N LYS A 105 0.31 -4.25 3.03
CA LYS A 105 0.63 -5.68 2.99
C LYS A 105 -0.55 -6.51 2.48
N LYS A 106 -1.76 -6.25 2.99
CA LYS A 106 -2.98 -6.94 2.54
C LYS A 106 -3.25 -6.72 1.06
N ILE A 107 -3.17 -5.49 0.57
CA ILE A 107 -3.40 -5.18 -0.84
C ILE A 107 -2.34 -5.82 -1.72
N LYS A 108 -1.05 -5.77 -1.34
CA LYS A 108 0.01 -6.48 -2.06
C LYS A 108 -0.26 -7.98 -2.11
N GLY A 109 -0.71 -8.55 -0.99
CA GLY A 109 -1.09 -9.94 -0.93
C GLY A 109 -2.19 -10.30 -1.92
N TRP A 110 -3.18 -9.45 -2.09
CA TRP A 110 -4.24 -9.66 -3.09
C TRP A 110 -3.71 -9.64 -4.52
N TYR A 111 -2.79 -8.74 -4.87
CA TYR A 111 -2.15 -8.74 -6.19
C TYR A 111 -1.30 -10.00 -6.45
N GLU A 112 -0.66 -10.54 -5.42
CA GLU A 112 0.08 -11.80 -5.53
C GLU A 112 -0.85 -12.98 -5.75
N LEU A 113 -1.99 -13.02 -5.02
CA LEU A 113 -3.03 -14.04 -5.20
C LEU A 113 -3.70 -13.95 -6.58
N GLU A 114 -3.97 -12.75 -7.08
CA GLU A 114 -4.50 -12.52 -8.43
C GLU A 114 -3.55 -13.05 -9.50
N LYS A 115 -2.27 -12.75 -9.39
CA LYS A 115 -1.24 -13.28 -10.30
C LYS A 115 -1.12 -14.80 -10.24
N ALA A 116 -1.19 -15.39 -9.04
CA ALA A 116 -1.17 -16.83 -8.87
C ALA A 116 -2.40 -17.49 -9.51
N TYR A 117 -3.56 -16.85 -9.39
CA TYR A 117 -4.80 -17.31 -10.05
C TYR A 117 -4.68 -17.26 -11.57
N GLU A 118 -4.17 -16.17 -12.16
CA GLU A 118 -3.96 -16.05 -13.61
C GLU A 118 -3.02 -17.12 -14.15
N LYS A 119 -2.00 -17.50 -13.37
CA LYS A 119 -1.02 -18.54 -13.74
C LYS A 119 -1.46 -19.96 -13.36
N ASN A 120 -2.59 -20.13 -12.67
CA ASN A 120 -3.04 -21.40 -12.09
C ASN A 120 -1.98 -22.02 -11.15
N GLU A 121 -1.26 -21.20 -10.38
CA GLU A 121 -0.29 -21.66 -9.40
C GLU A 121 -0.98 -22.08 -8.09
N SER A 122 -0.49 -23.17 -7.46
CA SER A 122 -0.97 -23.58 -6.16
C SER A 122 -0.41 -22.69 -5.07
N ILE A 123 -1.26 -22.28 -4.13
CA ILE A 123 -0.88 -21.42 -2.99
C ILE A 123 -0.99 -22.21 -1.69
N ASN A 124 -0.13 -21.88 -0.71
CA ASN A 124 -0.15 -22.48 0.60
C ASN A 124 -1.02 -21.66 1.56
N GLY A 125 -2.00 -22.29 2.16
CA GLY A 125 -2.89 -21.67 3.12
C GLY A 125 -3.08 -22.51 4.38
N LYS A 126 -3.38 -21.83 5.50
CA LYS A 126 -3.72 -22.44 6.78
C LYS A 126 -5.19 -22.23 7.08
N ILE A 127 -5.89 -23.31 7.43
CA ILE A 127 -7.30 -23.23 7.87
C ILE A 127 -7.32 -22.59 9.26
N ILE A 128 -8.04 -21.46 9.39
CA ILE A 128 -8.19 -20.74 10.67
C ILE A 128 -9.50 -21.11 11.34
N SER A 129 -10.59 -21.11 10.58
CA SER A 129 -11.91 -21.33 11.14
C SER A 129 -12.85 -22.01 10.16
N LYS A 130 -13.85 -22.69 10.74
CA LYS A 130 -14.96 -23.29 9.99
C LYS A 130 -16.13 -22.34 9.98
N CYS A 131 -16.84 -22.27 8.86
CA CYS A 131 -18.05 -21.49 8.74
C CYS A 131 -19.14 -22.28 8.01
N LYS A 132 -20.36 -21.76 8.03
CA LYS A 132 -21.51 -22.42 7.39
C LYS A 132 -21.27 -22.48 5.86
N GLY A 133 -20.96 -23.69 5.38
CA GLY A 133 -20.73 -23.95 3.95
C GLY A 133 -19.29 -24.06 3.50
N GLY A 134 -18.29 -23.91 4.40
CA GLY A 134 -16.89 -24.04 4.04
C GLY A 134 -15.93 -23.73 5.18
N VAL A 135 -14.71 -23.37 4.82
CA VAL A 135 -13.63 -23.01 5.74
C VAL A 135 -13.02 -21.67 5.35
N ILE A 136 -12.53 -20.94 6.35
CA ILE A 136 -11.72 -19.73 6.14
C ILE A 136 -10.26 -20.15 6.18
N VAL A 137 -9.55 -19.83 5.11
CA VAL A 137 -8.14 -20.11 4.91
C VAL A 137 -7.36 -18.81 4.92
N GLU A 138 -6.27 -18.77 5.66
CA GLU A 138 -5.31 -17.67 5.64
C GLU A 138 -4.12 -18.05 4.77
N HIS A 139 -3.77 -17.21 3.82
CA HIS A 139 -2.54 -17.36 3.06
C HIS A 139 -1.33 -17.09 3.95
N ILE A 140 -0.35 -18.01 3.97
CA ILE A 140 0.76 -17.98 4.95
C ILE A 140 1.62 -16.72 4.78
N GLU A 141 1.92 -16.31 3.55
CA GLU A 141 2.85 -15.21 3.30
C GLU A 141 2.20 -13.83 3.44
N THR A 142 0.97 -13.68 2.92
CA THR A 142 0.30 -12.38 2.84
C THR A 142 -0.70 -12.13 3.96
N GLN A 143 -1.01 -13.17 4.75
CA GLN A 143 -2.05 -13.13 5.81
C GLN A 143 -3.43 -12.69 5.30
N SER A 144 -3.68 -12.93 4.01
CA SER A 144 -4.97 -12.65 3.40
C SER A 144 -5.95 -13.76 3.69
N LEU A 145 -7.19 -13.40 4.06
CA LEU A 145 -8.24 -14.35 4.36
C LEU A 145 -9.02 -14.72 3.10
N MET A 146 -9.21 -16.00 2.86
CA MET A 146 -9.92 -16.56 1.73
C MET A 146 -10.99 -17.53 2.20
N PHE A 147 -12.11 -17.58 1.50
CA PHE A 147 -13.16 -18.57 1.74
C PHE A 147 -13.01 -19.73 0.77
N CYS A 148 -12.93 -20.94 1.31
CA CYS A 148 -12.98 -22.18 0.53
C CYS A 148 -14.32 -22.87 0.75
N PRO A 149 -15.16 -23.02 -0.28
CA PRO A 149 -16.42 -23.75 -0.18
C PRO A 149 -16.20 -25.22 0.18
N GLY A 150 -17.11 -25.78 0.97
CA GLY A 150 -17.02 -27.18 1.41
C GLY A 150 -17.01 -28.20 0.26
N SER A 151 -17.60 -27.84 -0.88
CA SER A 151 -17.58 -28.67 -2.11
C SER A 151 -16.20 -28.75 -2.77
N GLN A 152 -15.27 -27.84 -2.44
CA GLN A 152 -13.92 -27.76 -3.02
C GLN A 152 -12.82 -28.21 -2.06
N ILE A 153 -13.18 -28.58 -0.83
CA ILE A 153 -12.20 -29.06 0.15
C ILE A 153 -11.71 -30.47 -0.17
N SER A 154 -12.56 -31.31 -0.80
CA SER A 154 -12.25 -32.68 -1.13
C SER A 154 -12.99 -33.12 -2.41
N ASP A 155 -12.38 -34.02 -3.16
CA ASP A 155 -12.99 -34.69 -4.35
C ASP A 155 -14.26 -35.51 -4.00
N LYS A 156 -14.41 -35.86 -2.73
CA LYS A 156 -15.62 -36.56 -2.24
C LYS A 156 -16.48 -35.58 -1.46
N PRO A 157 -17.82 -35.60 -1.67
CA PRO A 157 -18.73 -34.74 -0.93
C PRO A 157 -18.67 -35.10 0.57
N MET A 158 -17.99 -34.26 1.34
CA MET A 158 -17.93 -34.38 2.80
C MET A 158 -19.22 -33.80 3.39
N LYS A 159 -20.01 -34.63 4.07
CA LYS A 159 -21.21 -34.20 4.78
C LYS A 159 -20.93 -33.47 6.08
N ILE A 160 -19.73 -33.65 6.64
CA ILE A 160 -19.31 -33.07 7.95
C ILE A 160 -17.85 -32.63 7.84
N ILE A 161 -17.59 -31.33 8.04
CA ILE A 161 -16.27 -30.72 8.06
C ILE A 161 -15.66 -30.82 9.48
N ASP A 162 -15.99 -31.86 10.25
CA ASP A 162 -15.60 -31.96 11.67
C ASP A 162 -14.25 -32.63 11.90
N HIS A 163 -13.57 -33.10 10.85
CA HIS A 163 -12.31 -33.82 10.94
C HIS A 163 -11.09 -33.06 10.33
N LEU A 164 -11.22 -31.76 10.11
CA LEU A 164 -10.13 -30.91 9.62
C LEU A 164 -9.56 -30.04 10.77
#